data_22a1263a9f07a982e58d5a08e1196296
#
_entry.id   22a1263a9f07a982e58d5a08e1196296
#
_cell.length_a   1.000
_cell.length_b   1.000
_cell.length_c   1.000
_cell.angle_alpha   90.00
_cell.angle_beta   90.00
_cell.angle_gamma   90.00
#
_symmetry.space_group_name_H-M   'P 1'
#
loop_
_entity.id
_entity.type
_entity.pdbx_description
1 polymer ?
#
loop_
_entity_poly.entity_id
_entity_poly.type
_entity_poly.pdbx_seq_one_letter_code
_entity_poly.pdbx_strand_id
1 'polypeptide(L)'
;DKAADPIIVHPDVRRMLLTMKALNEGGRAFSSYVAMQLDTAKYSEDAVTRKRAEELVALLTPVAKAFLTDMGLETTIHGQQIFGGHGFIREWGQEQLVRDCRITQIYEGTNGIQALDLVGRKVIGSGGAFSRHFTNEIKAFVASADEALGEFSKPLAAAVENLEELTAWLLDRAKGNPNEIGAASVEYLHVFGYTAYAYMWALMARTALAKQGEDDFYASKLGTARFYFARLLPRIHSLSASVRAGSESLYLLDAEQF
;
A
#
# COMPACT_ATOMS: atom_id res chain seq x y z
N ASP A 1 34.33 22.54 22.98
CA ASP A 1 32.93 22.16 22.74
C ASP A 1 32.70 22.04 21.24
N LYS A 2 32.46 20.81 20.73
CA LYS A 2 32.03 20.61 19.36
C LYS A 2 30.54 20.91 19.26
N ALA A 3 30.11 21.60 18.18
CA ALA A 3 28.69 21.73 17.87
C ALA A 3 28.06 20.33 17.74
N ALA A 4 26.83 20.17 18.20
CA ALA A 4 26.11 18.91 18.07
C ALA A 4 25.86 18.59 16.59
N ASP A 5 26.02 17.34 16.19
CA ASP A 5 25.68 16.90 14.85
C ASP A 5 24.16 16.99 14.62
N PRO A 6 23.71 17.29 13.40
CA PRO A 6 22.30 17.20 13.06
C PRO A 6 21.77 15.76 13.28
N ILE A 7 20.55 15.61 13.79
CA ILE A 7 19.96 14.29 14.11
C ILE A 7 19.84 13.37 12.89
N ILE A 8 19.84 13.90 11.68
CA ILE A 8 19.81 13.13 10.42
C ILE A 8 21.03 12.20 10.23
N VAL A 9 22.10 12.36 11.02
CA VAL A 9 23.24 11.42 11.01
C VAL A 9 22.86 10.05 11.60
N HIS A 10 21.82 9.99 12.44
CA HIS A 10 21.39 8.76 13.08
C HIS A 10 20.61 7.85 12.12
N PRO A 11 20.96 6.56 12.00
CA PRO A 11 20.28 5.62 11.11
C PRO A 11 18.78 5.50 11.36
N ASP A 12 18.32 5.58 12.62
CA ASP A 12 16.89 5.49 12.94
C ASP A 12 16.10 6.72 12.47
N VAL A 13 16.69 7.91 12.60
CA VAL A 13 16.09 9.14 12.06
C VAL A 13 15.98 9.04 10.53
N ARG A 14 17.03 8.56 9.85
CA ARG A 14 16.99 8.31 8.40
C ARG A 14 15.94 7.29 8.01
N ARG A 15 15.79 6.21 8.78
CA ARG A 15 14.72 5.21 8.57
C ARG A 15 13.35 5.86 8.62
N MET A 16 13.05 6.66 9.63
CA MET A 16 11.77 7.36 9.78
C MET A 16 11.52 8.33 8.62
N LEU A 17 12.51 9.17 8.28
CA LEU A 17 12.39 10.13 7.18
C LEU A 17 12.17 9.43 5.83
N LEU A 18 12.91 8.36 5.55
CA LEU A 18 12.75 7.59 4.31
C LEU A 18 11.41 6.84 4.29
N THR A 19 10.92 6.34 5.43
CA THR A 19 9.60 5.73 5.52
C THR A 19 8.51 6.75 5.17
N MET A 20 8.54 7.93 5.80
CA MET A 20 7.60 9.02 5.51
C MET A 20 7.64 9.41 4.02
N LYS A 21 8.84 9.60 3.46
CA LYS A 21 9.03 9.96 2.05
C LYS A 21 8.49 8.87 1.12
N ALA A 22 8.82 7.62 1.36
CA ALA A 22 8.41 6.51 0.53
C ALA A 22 6.89 6.27 0.55
N LEU A 23 6.27 6.36 1.73
CA LEU A 23 4.82 6.21 1.87
C LEU A 23 4.06 7.38 1.26
N ASN A 24 4.50 8.62 1.49
CA ASN A 24 3.85 9.81 0.94
C ASN A 24 3.94 9.87 -0.59
N GLU A 25 5.13 9.67 -1.16
CA GLU A 25 5.32 9.74 -2.61
C GLU A 25 4.65 8.56 -3.34
N GLY A 26 4.73 7.35 -2.77
CA GLY A 26 3.99 6.18 -3.27
C GLY A 26 2.48 6.40 -3.23
N GLY A 27 1.97 7.00 -2.14
CA GLY A 27 0.55 7.35 -1.98
C GLY A 27 0.06 8.36 -3.00
N ARG A 28 0.86 9.40 -3.26
CA ARG A 28 0.54 10.40 -4.31
C ARG A 28 0.50 9.78 -5.70
N ALA A 29 1.46 8.92 -6.03
CA ALA A 29 1.47 8.20 -7.30
C ALA A 29 0.27 7.26 -7.43
N PHE A 30 -0.08 6.54 -6.37
CA PHE A 30 -1.24 5.65 -6.35
C PHE A 30 -2.56 6.43 -6.49
N SER A 31 -2.72 7.55 -5.79
CA SER A 31 -3.90 8.42 -5.95
C SER A 31 -4.05 8.93 -7.38
N SER A 32 -2.95 9.35 -8.02
CA SER A 32 -2.94 9.79 -9.41
C SER A 32 -3.28 8.65 -10.37
N TYR A 33 -2.79 7.44 -10.10
CA TYR A 33 -3.15 6.25 -10.88
C TYR A 33 -4.65 5.94 -10.79
N VAL A 34 -5.24 5.98 -9.59
CA VAL A 34 -6.69 5.76 -9.40
C VAL A 34 -7.49 6.85 -10.11
N ALA A 35 -7.06 8.13 -10.01
CA ALA A 35 -7.70 9.24 -10.71
C ALA A 35 -7.66 9.05 -12.24
N MET A 36 -6.54 8.58 -12.78
CA MET A 36 -6.42 8.24 -14.21
C MET A 36 -7.41 7.14 -14.63
N GLN A 37 -7.61 6.12 -13.77
CA GLN A 37 -8.61 5.08 -14.04
C GLN A 37 -10.04 5.64 -14.00
N LEU A 38 -10.34 6.61 -13.10
CA LEU A 38 -11.62 7.32 -13.07
C LEU A 38 -11.89 8.09 -14.38
N ASP A 39 -10.87 8.79 -14.88
CA ASP A 39 -10.98 9.51 -16.16
C ASP A 39 -11.18 8.53 -17.33
N THR A 40 -10.43 7.43 -17.34
CA THR A 40 -10.55 6.37 -18.34
C THR A 40 -11.94 5.74 -18.33
N ALA A 41 -12.48 5.44 -17.15
CA ALA A 41 -13.84 4.91 -16.96
C ALA A 41 -14.92 5.87 -17.49
N LYS A 42 -14.67 7.19 -17.38
CA LYS A 42 -15.64 8.22 -17.77
C LYS A 42 -15.56 8.63 -19.24
N TYR A 43 -14.34 8.74 -19.79
CA TYR A 43 -14.10 9.41 -21.06
C TYR A 43 -13.59 8.51 -22.19
N SER A 44 -13.16 7.25 -21.92
CA SER A 44 -12.69 6.36 -22.98
C SER A 44 -13.83 6.05 -23.96
N GLU A 45 -13.55 6.15 -25.25
CA GLU A 45 -14.49 5.76 -26.32
C GLU A 45 -14.59 4.24 -26.45
N ASP A 46 -13.52 3.50 -26.15
CA ASP A 46 -13.52 2.04 -26.18
C ASP A 46 -14.26 1.45 -24.98
N ALA A 47 -15.34 0.72 -25.25
CA ALA A 47 -16.20 0.13 -24.21
C ALA A 47 -15.47 -0.92 -23.34
N VAL A 48 -14.50 -1.67 -23.90
CA VAL A 48 -13.74 -2.68 -23.17
C VAL A 48 -12.78 -2.01 -22.18
N THR A 49 -12.06 -0.99 -22.64
CA THR A 49 -11.17 -0.17 -21.81
C THR A 49 -11.94 0.53 -20.70
N ARG A 50 -13.10 1.11 -21.02
CA ARG A 50 -13.98 1.77 -20.06
C ARG A 50 -14.43 0.83 -18.95
N LYS A 51 -14.96 -0.35 -19.31
CA LYS A 51 -15.41 -1.36 -18.35
C LYS A 51 -14.27 -1.84 -17.46
N ARG A 52 -13.10 -2.12 -18.03
CA ARG A 52 -11.91 -2.51 -17.24
C ARG A 52 -11.53 -1.43 -16.22
N ALA A 53 -11.55 -0.15 -16.64
CA ALA A 53 -11.24 0.96 -15.75
C ALA A 53 -12.29 1.10 -14.62
N GLU A 54 -13.59 0.91 -14.91
CA GLU A 54 -14.65 0.88 -13.88
C GLU A 54 -14.39 -0.22 -12.84
N GLU A 55 -14.02 -1.41 -13.28
CA GLU A 55 -13.72 -2.54 -12.40
C GLU A 55 -12.45 -2.30 -11.56
N LEU A 56 -11.41 -1.66 -12.14
CA LEU A 56 -10.22 -1.23 -11.41
C LEU A 56 -10.53 -0.14 -10.38
N VAL A 57 -11.32 0.85 -10.71
CA VAL A 57 -11.77 1.88 -9.76
C VAL A 57 -12.53 1.24 -8.61
N ALA A 58 -13.48 0.34 -8.91
CA ALA A 58 -14.25 -0.37 -7.89
C ALA A 58 -13.35 -1.18 -6.93
N LEU A 59 -12.31 -1.83 -7.47
CA LEU A 59 -11.33 -2.61 -6.70
C LEU A 59 -10.43 -1.71 -5.83
N LEU A 60 -9.90 -0.62 -6.43
CA LEU A 60 -8.84 0.18 -5.82
C LEU A 60 -9.36 1.24 -4.84
N THR A 61 -10.63 1.63 -4.92
CA THR A 61 -11.22 2.65 -4.02
C THR A 61 -11.09 2.27 -2.54
N PRO A 62 -11.49 1.06 -2.08
CA PRO A 62 -11.30 0.67 -0.69
C PRO A 62 -9.82 0.60 -0.28
N VAL A 63 -8.93 0.19 -1.19
CA VAL A 63 -7.48 0.21 -0.93
C VAL A 63 -6.99 1.64 -0.79
N ALA A 64 -7.39 2.53 -1.70
CA ALA A 64 -7.00 3.95 -1.64
C ALA A 64 -7.46 4.60 -0.34
N LYS A 65 -8.71 4.37 0.08
CA LYS A 65 -9.20 4.95 1.34
C LYS A 65 -8.47 4.37 2.55
N ALA A 66 -8.43 3.06 2.71
CA ALA A 66 -7.93 2.45 3.95
C ALA A 66 -6.40 2.47 4.03
N PHE A 67 -5.69 2.04 2.97
CA PHE A 67 -4.24 1.96 3.00
C PHE A 67 -3.58 3.35 3.06
N LEU A 68 -4.08 4.32 2.28
CA LEU A 68 -3.54 5.70 2.34
C LEU A 68 -3.69 6.32 3.72
N THR A 69 -4.83 6.10 4.39
CA THR A 69 -5.07 6.69 5.71
C THR A 69 -4.30 5.98 6.82
N ASP A 70 -4.09 4.66 6.72
CA ASP A 70 -3.22 3.92 7.65
C ASP A 70 -1.76 4.36 7.51
N MET A 71 -1.25 4.44 6.28
CA MET A 71 0.11 4.92 6.00
C MET A 71 0.27 6.41 6.34
N GLY A 72 -0.79 7.20 6.17
CA GLY A 72 -0.83 8.60 6.59
C GLY A 72 -0.62 8.74 8.10
N LEU A 73 -1.33 7.97 8.92
CA LEU A 73 -1.14 7.98 10.37
C LEU A 73 0.28 7.52 10.75
N GLU A 74 0.81 6.46 10.15
CA GLU A 74 2.20 6.02 10.38
C GLU A 74 3.19 7.15 10.11
N THR A 75 3.01 7.91 9.03
CA THR A 75 3.90 9.03 8.69
C THR A 75 3.82 10.17 9.71
N THR A 76 2.63 10.52 10.18
CA THR A 76 2.47 11.59 11.19
C THR A 76 3.06 11.19 12.54
N ILE A 77 2.96 9.91 12.93
CA ILE A 77 3.60 9.37 14.14
C ILE A 77 5.12 9.42 14.02
N HIS A 78 5.70 9.07 12.87
CA HIS A 78 7.13 9.22 12.64
C HIS A 78 7.57 10.69 12.72
N GLY A 79 6.79 11.61 12.17
CA GLY A 79 7.04 13.04 12.30
C GLY A 79 7.10 13.46 13.76
N GLN A 80 6.11 13.06 14.57
CA GLN A 80 6.07 13.33 16.00
C GLN A 80 7.28 12.77 16.75
N GLN A 81 7.70 11.54 16.40
CA GLN A 81 8.87 10.89 16.99
C GLN A 81 10.18 11.64 16.67
N ILE A 82 10.34 12.15 15.44
CA ILE A 82 11.52 12.90 15.02
C ILE A 82 11.65 14.23 15.78
N PHE A 83 10.53 14.87 16.12
CA PHE A 83 10.52 16.08 16.97
C PHE A 83 10.86 15.80 18.44
N GLY A 84 10.94 14.51 18.85
CA GLY A 84 11.15 14.13 20.24
C GLY A 84 10.05 14.66 21.16
N GLY A 85 10.38 15.06 22.40
CA GLY A 85 9.41 15.61 23.35
C GLY A 85 8.66 16.85 22.83
N HIS A 86 9.29 17.64 21.98
CA HIS A 86 8.66 18.80 21.34
C HIS A 86 7.52 18.40 20.40
N GLY A 87 7.58 17.23 19.75
CA GLY A 87 6.52 16.73 18.89
C GLY A 87 5.22 16.41 19.62
N PHE A 88 5.28 16.23 20.94
CA PHE A 88 4.12 15.90 21.77
C PHE A 88 3.39 17.13 22.29
N ILE A 89 4.06 18.27 22.42
CA ILE A 89 3.49 19.48 22.98
C ILE A 89 2.87 20.37 21.90
N ARG A 90 1.81 21.09 22.26
CA ARG A 90 0.92 21.82 21.37
C ARG A 90 1.60 22.94 20.60
N GLU A 91 2.57 23.59 21.21
CA GLU A 91 3.28 24.75 20.67
C GLU A 91 4.00 24.48 19.34
N TRP A 92 4.37 23.21 19.07
CA TRP A 92 5.07 22.82 17.85
C TRP A 92 4.13 22.35 16.74
N GLY A 93 2.85 22.11 17.05
CA GLY A 93 1.81 21.76 16.07
C GLY A 93 1.86 20.35 15.50
N GLN A 94 2.93 19.60 15.70
CA GLN A 94 3.08 18.23 15.12
C GLN A 94 2.08 17.24 15.72
N GLU A 95 1.71 17.39 17.01
CA GLU A 95 0.72 16.53 17.66
C GLU A 95 -0.65 16.63 16.99
N GLN A 96 -1.01 17.82 16.49
CA GLN A 96 -2.27 18.09 15.81
C GLN A 96 -2.38 17.26 14.51
N LEU A 97 -1.29 17.10 13.77
CA LEU A 97 -1.28 16.31 12.53
C LEU A 97 -1.60 14.84 12.79
N VAL A 98 -1.13 14.28 13.93
CA VAL A 98 -1.47 12.89 14.32
C VAL A 98 -2.96 12.77 14.61
N ARG A 99 -3.54 13.70 15.35
CA ARG A 99 -4.96 13.73 15.69
C ARG A 99 -5.84 13.91 14.45
N ASP A 100 -5.49 14.86 13.59
CA ASP A 100 -6.23 15.15 12.37
C ASP A 100 -6.15 13.98 11.36
N CYS A 101 -5.03 13.26 11.32
CA CYS A 101 -4.90 12.08 10.49
C CYS A 101 -5.72 10.90 11.04
N ARG A 102 -5.85 10.75 12.36
CA ARG A 102 -6.52 9.60 12.97
C ARG A 102 -7.99 9.47 12.57
N ILE A 103 -8.73 10.58 12.43
CA ILE A 103 -10.15 10.54 12.06
C ILE A 103 -10.36 9.95 10.66
N THR A 104 -9.38 10.08 9.77
CA THR A 104 -9.48 9.58 8.40
C THR A 104 -9.62 8.06 8.31
N GLN A 105 -9.18 7.32 9.33
CA GLN A 105 -9.33 5.86 9.42
C GLN A 105 -10.72 5.44 9.93
N ILE A 106 -11.50 6.38 10.49
CA ILE A 106 -12.74 6.08 11.22
C ILE A 106 -13.96 6.46 10.40
N TYR A 107 -13.97 7.66 9.80
CA TYR A 107 -15.15 8.19 9.11
C TYR A 107 -15.32 7.62 7.68
N GLU A 108 -16.50 7.83 7.11
CA GLU A 108 -16.88 7.37 5.75
C GLU A 108 -16.65 5.88 5.50
N GLY A 109 -16.97 5.07 6.49
CA GLY A 109 -16.64 3.66 6.55
C GLY A 109 -15.24 3.46 7.11
N THR A 110 -15.17 2.81 8.29
CA THR A 110 -13.88 2.50 8.93
C THR A 110 -12.98 1.71 8.00
N ASN A 111 -11.67 1.74 8.23
CA ASN A 111 -10.72 0.99 7.41
C ASN A 111 -11.01 -0.51 7.40
N GLY A 112 -11.50 -1.09 8.51
CA GLY A 112 -11.99 -2.47 8.54
C GLY A 112 -13.18 -2.73 7.62
N ILE A 113 -14.13 -1.78 7.52
CA ILE A 113 -15.26 -1.87 6.58
C ILE A 113 -14.79 -1.77 5.12
N GLN A 114 -13.81 -0.92 4.83
CA GLN A 114 -13.19 -0.85 3.51
C GLN A 114 -12.46 -2.16 3.15
N ALA A 115 -11.77 -2.75 4.12
CA ALA A 115 -11.11 -4.03 3.94
C ALA A 115 -12.12 -5.16 3.66
N LEU A 116 -13.22 -5.19 4.39
CA LEU A 116 -14.31 -6.13 4.17
C LEU A 116 -14.99 -5.93 2.81
N ASP A 117 -15.16 -4.68 2.35
CA ASP A 117 -15.66 -4.37 1.01
C ASP A 117 -14.72 -4.89 -0.09
N LEU A 118 -13.41 -4.65 0.08
CA LEU A 118 -12.39 -5.16 -0.84
C LEU A 118 -12.49 -6.69 -0.97
N VAL A 119 -12.39 -7.41 0.15
CA VAL A 119 -12.35 -8.87 0.11
C VAL A 119 -13.70 -9.45 -0.27
N GLY A 120 -14.78 -9.08 0.42
CA GLY A 120 -16.09 -9.70 0.24
C GLY A 120 -16.73 -9.36 -1.10
N ARG A 121 -16.81 -8.06 -1.43
CA ARG A 121 -17.54 -7.62 -2.63
C ARG A 121 -16.67 -7.56 -3.89
N LYS A 122 -15.41 -7.09 -3.79
CA LYS A 122 -14.59 -6.86 -4.98
C LYS A 122 -13.79 -8.09 -5.39
N VAL A 123 -13.22 -8.82 -4.43
CA VAL A 123 -12.43 -10.02 -4.72
C VAL A 123 -13.33 -11.25 -4.81
N ILE A 124 -14.01 -11.62 -3.72
CA ILE A 124 -14.85 -12.83 -3.68
C ILE A 124 -16.06 -12.68 -4.61
N GLY A 125 -16.77 -11.55 -4.55
CA GLY A 125 -17.96 -11.29 -5.37
C GLY A 125 -17.69 -11.28 -6.88
N SER A 126 -16.46 -10.96 -7.31
CA SER A 126 -16.05 -11.04 -8.73
C SER A 126 -15.39 -12.38 -9.10
N GLY A 127 -15.26 -13.32 -8.17
CA GLY A 127 -14.48 -14.55 -8.38
C GLY A 127 -13.01 -14.24 -8.70
N GLY A 128 -12.46 -13.16 -8.13
CA GLY A 128 -11.10 -12.70 -8.35
C GLY A 128 -10.87 -11.96 -9.68
N ALA A 129 -11.91 -11.71 -10.49
CA ALA A 129 -11.74 -11.11 -11.81
C ALA A 129 -11.15 -9.70 -11.72
N PHE A 130 -11.64 -8.87 -10.80
CA PHE A 130 -11.15 -7.49 -10.64
C PHE A 130 -9.67 -7.46 -10.21
N SER A 131 -9.29 -8.32 -9.26
CA SER A 131 -7.90 -8.45 -8.84
C SER A 131 -6.99 -8.88 -10.01
N ARG A 132 -7.44 -9.82 -10.85
CA ARG A 132 -6.69 -10.26 -12.05
C ARG A 132 -6.47 -9.14 -13.06
N HIS A 133 -7.37 -8.18 -13.20
CA HIS A 133 -7.12 -7.01 -14.08
C HIS A 133 -5.91 -6.23 -13.61
N PHE A 134 -5.78 -6.00 -12.31
CA PHE A 134 -4.66 -5.26 -11.74
C PHE A 134 -3.37 -6.08 -11.79
N THR A 135 -3.39 -7.35 -11.37
CA THR A 135 -2.18 -8.19 -11.38
C THR A 135 -1.67 -8.46 -12.79
N ASN A 136 -2.55 -8.62 -13.77
CA ASN A 136 -2.14 -8.77 -15.18
C ASN A 136 -1.47 -7.51 -15.75
N GLU A 137 -1.93 -6.33 -15.36
CA GLU A 137 -1.27 -5.07 -15.74
C GLU A 137 0.15 -4.99 -15.18
N ILE A 138 0.32 -5.36 -13.90
CA ILE A 138 1.64 -5.39 -13.28
C ILE A 138 2.53 -6.46 -13.94
N LYS A 139 2.00 -7.65 -14.25
CA LYS A 139 2.76 -8.70 -14.94
C LYS A 139 3.20 -8.27 -16.34
N ALA A 140 2.35 -7.56 -17.08
CA ALA A 140 2.73 -6.98 -18.36
C ALA A 140 3.86 -5.95 -18.23
N PHE A 141 3.81 -5.09 -17.19
CA PHE A 141 4.89 -4.16 -16.87
C PHE A 141 6.20 -4.91 -16.54
N VAL A 142 6.14 -5.93 -15.69
CA VAL A 142 7.32 -6.76 -15.32
C VAL A 142 7.91 -7.44 -16.55
N ALA A 143 7.08 -7.99 -17.43
CA ALA A 143 7.54 -8.63 -18.67
C ALA A 143 8.22 -7.67 -19.66
N SER A 144 7.90 -6.35 -19.57
CA SER A 144 8.52 -5.30 -20.37
C SER A 144 9.78 -4.69 -19.75
N ALA A 145 10.18 -5.15 -18.55
CA ALA A 145 11.32 -4.61 -17.83
C ALA A 145 12.65 -5.04 -18.46
N ASP A 146 13.56 -4.07 -18.62
CA ASP A 146 14.94 -4.31 -18.99
C ASP A 146 15.81 -4.72 -17.77
N GLU A 147 17.08 -5.00 -18.01
CA GLU A 147 18.03 -5.38 -16.97
C GLU A 147 18.19 -4.31 -15.90
N ALA A 148 18.21 -3.03 -16.29
CA ALA A 148 18.37 -1.90 -15.37
C ALA A 148 17.20 -1.79 -14.38
N LEU A 149 15.98 -2.15 -14.81
CA LEU A 149 14.79 -2.17 -13.95
C LEU A 149 14.72 -3.44 -13.08
N GLY A 150 15.60 -4.43 -13.29
CA GLY A 150 15.57 -5.73 -12.65
C GLY A 150 15.59 -5.69 -11.12
N GLU A 151 16.25 -4.68 -10.51
CA GLU A 151 16.28 -4.52 -9.04
C GLU A 151 14.89 -4.21 -8.45
N PHE A 152 13.95 -3.68 -9.23
CA PHE A 152 12.58 -3.35 -8.83
C PHE A 152 11.56 -4.35 -9.38
N SER A 153 11.72 -4.78 -10.62
CA SER A 153 10.75 -5.65 -11.29
C SER A 153 10.72 -7.08 -10.73
N LYS A 154 11.87 -7.63 -10.30
CA LYS A 154 11.92 -8.97 -9.69
C LYS A 154 11.17 -9.05 -8.36
N PRO A 155 11.42 -8.18 -7.34
CA PRO A 155 10.64 -8.21 -6.11
C PRO A 155 9.18 -7.81 -6.32
N LEU A 156 8.85 -6.98 -7.32
CA LEU A 156 7.47 -6.70 -7.70
C LEU A 156 6.78 -7.95 -8.23
N ALA A 157 7.42 -8.73 -9.09
CA ALA A 157 6.89 -10.00 -9.60
C ALA A 157 6.55 -10.96 -8.45
N ALA A 158 7.47 -11.13 -7.49
CA ALA A 158 7.24 -11.96 -6.32
C ALA A 158 6.07 -11.45 -5.44
N ALA A 159 5.91 -10.12 -5.29
CA ALA A 159 4.79 -9.55 -4.55
C ALA A 159 3.45 -9.80 -5.25
N VAL A 160 3.40 -9.72 -6.57
CA VAL A 160 2.20 -10.04 -7.36
C VAL A 160 1.85 -11.52 -7.26
N GLU A 161 2.82 -12.41 -7.37
CA GLU A 161 2.63 -13.86 -7.21
C GLU A 161 2.04 -14.18 -5.82
N ASN A 162 2.63 -13.62 -4.75
CA ASN A 162 2.09 -13.76 -3.40
C ASN A 162 0.65 -13.25 -3.27
N LEU A 163 0.32 -12.10 -3.89
CA LEU A 163 -1.05 -11.57 -3.88
C LEU A 163 -2.03 -12.48 -4.63
N GLU A 164 -1.63 -13.05 -5.78
CA GLU A 164 -2.46 -13.99 -6.54
C GLU A 164 -2.68 -15.29 -5.78
N GLU A 165 -1.65 -15.83 -5.12
CA GLU A 165 -1.78 -17.01 -4.25
C GLU A 165 -2.72 -16.76 -3.07
N LEU A 166 -2.60 -15.61 -2.39
CA LEU A 166 -3.51 -15.23 -1.29
C LEU A 166 -4.95 -15.07 -1.79
N THR A 167 -5.14 -14.49 -2.96
CA THR A 167 -6.46 -14.34 -3.60
C THR A 167 -7.06 -15.71 -3.87
N ALA A 168 -6.30 -16.64 -4.44
CA ALA A 168 -6.76 -18.00 -4.72
C ALA A 168 -7.10 -18.76 -3.42
N TRP A 169 -6.25 -18.63 -2.40
CA TRP A 169 -6.47 -19.22 -1.08
C TRP A 169 -7.76 -18.72 -0.44
N LEU A 170 -8.01 -17.40 -0.47
CA LEU A 170 -9.23 -16.80 0.07
C LEU A 170 -10.50 -17.25 -0.68
N LEU A 171 -10.43 -17.28 -2.02
CA LEU A 171 -11.54 -17.76 -2.86
C LEU A 171 -11.93 -19.19 -2.54
N ASP A 172 -10.96 -20.02 -2.17
CA ASP A 172 -11.24 -21.41 -1.79
C ASP A 172 -11.76 -21.52 -0.35
N ARG A 173 -11.10 -20.89 0.63
CA ARG A 173 -11.47 -20.94 2.04
C ARG A 173 -12.86 -20.37 2.33
N ALA A 174 -13.20 -19.25 1.67
CA ALA A 174 -14.51 -18.60 1.82
C ALA A 174 -15.71 -19.46 1.43
N LYS A 175 -15.53 -20.49 0.58
CA LYS A 175 -16.58 -21.43 0.21
C LYS A 175 -17.03 -22.29 1.40
N GLY A 176 -16.10 -22.67 2.26
CA GLY A 176 -16.34 -23.53 3.42
C GLY A 176 -16.69 -22.76 4.69
N ASN A 177 -16.14 -21.57 4.84
CA ASN A 177 -16.31 -20.76 6.06
C ASN A 177 -16.34 -19.25 5.72
N PRO A 178 -17.51 -18.59 5.76
CA PRO A 178 -17.64 -17.16 5.50
C PRO A 178 -16.83 -16.27 6.47
N ASN A 179 -16.48 -16.73 7.66
CA ASN A 179 -15.68 -15.98 8.63
C ASN A 179 -14.25 -15.72 8.13
N GLU A 180 -13.74 -16.54 7.21
CA GLU A 180 -12.44 -16.36 6.58
C GLU A 180 -12.35 -15.00 5.84
N ILE A 181 -13.47 -14.50 5.31
CA ILE A 181 -13.54 -13.20 4.63
C ILE A 181 -13.19 -12.07 5.60
N GLY A 182 -13.87 -12.04 6.75
CA GLY A 182 -13.62 -11.02 7.77
C GLY A 182 -12.24 -11.14 8.42
N ALA A 183 -11.85 -12.37 8.73
CA ALA A 183 -10.57 -12.67 9.39
C ALA A 183 -9.34 -12.22 8.58
N ALA A 184 -9.41 -12.32 7.27
CA ALA A 184 -8.29 -11.99 6.38
C ALA A 184 -8.31 -10.52 5.88
N SER A 185 -9.43 -9.80 6.03
CA SER A 185 -9.71 -8.58 5.28
C SER A 185 -8.65 -7.50 5.44
N VAL A 186 -8.26 -7.19 6.66
CA VAL A 186 -7.34 -6.06 6.94
C VAL A 186 -5.95 -6.37 6.44
N GLU A 187 -5.41 -7.53 6.77
CA GLU A 187 -4.08 -7.94 6.33
C GLU A 187 -4.00 -8.11 4.82
N TYR A 188 -5.03 -8.67 4.20
CA TYR A 188 -5.11 -8.79 2.74
C TYR A 188 -5.13 -7.41 2.07
N LEU A 189 -5.91 -6.44 2.59
CA LEU A 189 -5.91 -5.07 2.09
C LEU A 189 -4.51 -4.44 2.18
N HIS A 190 -3.79 -4.68 3.26
CA HIS A 190 -2.43 -4.17 3.42
C HIS A 190 -1.44 -4.85 2.45
N VAL A 191 -1.52 -6.17 2.25
CA VAL A 191 -0.72 -6.87 1.21
C VAL A 191 -0.99 -6.27 -0.16
N PHE A 192 -2.27 -6.02 -0.48
CA PHE A 192 -2.67 -5.38 -1.73
C PHE A 192 -2.10 -3.96 -1.85
N GLY A 193 -2.22 -3.16 -0.79
CA GLY A 193 -1.72 -1.78 -0.75
C GLY A 193 -0.21 -1.69 -0.93
N TYR A 194 0.57 -2.52 -0.23
CA TYR A 194 2.03 -2.58 -0.41
C TYR A 194 2.41 -3.04 -1.83
N THR A 195 1.70 -4.00 -2.40
CA THR A 195 1.93 -4.45 -3.78
C THR A 195 1.60 -3.34 -4.79
N ALA A 196 0.51 -2.61 -4.59
CA ALA A 196 0.14 -1.47 -5.43
C ALA A 196 1.19 -0.35 -5.36
N TYR A 197 1.69 -0.02 -4.16
CA TYR A 197 2.77 0.96 -4.02
C TYR A 197 4.07 0.47 -4.66
N ALA A 198 4.40 -0.82 -4.57
CA ALA A 198 5.56 -1.38 -5.26
C ALA A 198 5.46 -1.17 -6.77
N TYR A 199 4.26 -1.33 -7.35
CA TYR A 199 4.01 -1.03 -8.75
C TYR A 199 4.22 0.46 -9.06
N MET A 200 3.68 1.36 -8.24
CA MET A 200 3.90 2.80 -8.40
C MET A 200 5.39 3.16 -8.32
N TRP A 201 6.12 2.59 -7.37
CA TRP A 201 7.55 2.82 -7.24
C TRP A 201 8.34 2.27 -8.42
N ALA A 202 7.96 1.11 -8.99
CA ALA A 202 8.60 0.55 -10.18
C ALA A 202 8.36 1.44 -11.42
N LEU A 203 7.16 1.99 -11.59
CA LEU A 203 6.85 2.97 -12.65
C LEU A 203 7.70 4.25 -12.51
N MET A 204 7.79 4.80 -11.30
CA MET A 204 8.63 5.97 -11.03
C MET A 204 10.11 5.66 -11.24
N ALA A 205 10.58 4.47 -10.81
CA ALA A 205 11.96 4.04 -10.99
C ALA A 205 12.33 3.89 -12.47
N ARG A 206 11.43 3.32 -13.30
CA ARG A 206 11.64 3.24 -14.77
C ARG A 206 11.87 4.62 -15.39
N THR A 207 11.05 5.59 -15.01
CA THR A 207 11.21 6.96 -15.48
C THR A 207 12.49 7.61 -14.97
N ALA A 208 12.83 7.38 -13.69
CA ALA A 208 14.03 7.94 -13.08
C ALA A 208 15.32 7.33 -13.64
N LEU A 209 15.34 6.04 -13.98
CA LEU A 209 16.48 5.39 -14.65
C LEU A 209 16.71 5.99 -16.04
N ALA A 210 15.65 6.23 -16.82
CA ALA A 210 15.75 6.82 -18.15
C ALA A 210 16.28 8.26 -18.14
N LYS A 211 16.14 8.95 -17.00
CA LYS A 211 16.56 10.36 -16.81
C LYS A 211 17.71 10.53 -15.81
N GLN A 212 18.38 9.44 -15.50
CA GLN A 212 19.49 9.45 -14.55
C GLN A 212 20.63 10.34 -15.06
N GLY A 213 21.04 11.31 -14.25
CA GLY A 213 22.06 12.29 -14.59
C GLY A 213 21.54 13.64 -15.10
N GLU A 214 20.23 13.77 -15.40
CA GLU A 214 19.65 15.05 -15.78
C GLU A 214 19.43 15.97 -14.54
N ASP A 215 19.07 15.38 -13.39
CA ASP A 215 18.76 16.10 -12.15
C ASP A 215 18.90 15.16 -10.94
N ASP A 216 19.35 15.69 -9.79
CA ASP A 216 19.45 14.99 -8.51
C ASP A 216 18.10 14.45 -8.01
N PHE A 217 16.99 15.02 -8.49
CA PHE A 217 15.64 14.53 -8.24
C PHE A 217 15.48 13.06 -8.64
N TYR A 218 16.00 12.65 -9.80
CA TYR A 218 15.89 11.27 -10.26
C TYR A 218 16.74 10.31 -9.43
N ALA A 219 17.94 10.73 -9.01
CA ALA A 219 18.77 9.96 -8.09
C ALA A 219 18.07 9.78 -6.73
N SER A 220 17.43 10.83 -6.21
CA SER A 220 16.64 10.77 -4.98
C SER A 220 15.44 9.82 -5.10
N LYS A 221 14.75 9.80 -6.25
CA LYS A 221 13.65 8.85 -6.51
C LYS A 221 14.14 7.42 -6.49
N LEU A 222 15.24 7.10 -7.15
CA LEU A 222 15.84 5.76 -7.16
C LEU A 222 16.26 5.32 -5.74
N GLY A 223 16.88 6.21 -4.96
CA GLY A 223 17.23 5.93 -3.57
C GLY A 223 16.00 5.62 -2.70
N THR A 224 14.93 6.38 -2.89
CA THR A 224 13.65 6.15 -2.16
C THR A 224 12.98 4.84 -2.62
N ALA A 225 12.98 4.54 -3.91
CA ALA A 225 12.47 3.27 -4.43
C ALA A 225 13.23 2.07 -3.83
N ARG A 226 14.57 2.10 -3.82
CA ARG A 226 15.39 1.06 -3.19
C ARG A 226 15.05 0.86 -1.71
N PHE A 227 14.87 1.96 -0.98
CA PHE A 227 14.44 1.88 0.42
C PHE A 227 13.06 1.21 0.53
N TYR A 228 12.11 1.58 -0.32
CA TYR A 228 10.76 0.98 -0.33
C TYR A 228 10.82 -0.54 -0.52
N PHE A 229 11.51 -0.99 -1.57
CA PHE A 229 11.62 -2.42 -1.88
C PHE A 229 12.39 -3.20 -0.82
N ALA A 230 13.42 -2.60 -0.21
CA ALA A 230 14.24 -3.26 0.81
C ALA A 230 13.61 -3.29 2.21
N ARG A 231 12.79 -2.29 2.57
CA ARG A 231 12.36 -2.08 3.97
C ARG A 231 10.85 -2.07 4.19
N LEU A 232 10.06 -1.69 3.18
CA LEU A 232 8.60 -1.57 3.32
C LEU A 232 7.88 -2.72 2.64
N LEU A 233 8.21 -3.05 1.41
CA LEU A 233 7.60 -4.17 0.70
C LEU A 233 7.68 -5.50 1.47
N PRO A 234 8.79 -5.86 2.15
CA PRO A 234 8.86 -7.12 2.92
C PRO A 234 7.82 -7.28 4.02
N ARG A 235 7.12 -6.22 4.44
CA ARG A 235 6.00 -6.31 5.38
C ARG A 235 4.88 -7.24 4.88
N ILE A 236 4.75 -7.44 3.56
CA ILE A 236 3.78 -8.38 2.98
C ILE A 236 3.95 -9.81 3.50
N HIS A 237 5.15 -10.24 3.88
CA HIS A 237 5.39 -11.62 4.30
C HIS A 237 4.70 -11.95 5.63
N SER A 238 4.82 -11.08 6.64
CA SER A 238 4.12 -11.26 7.91
C SER A 238 2.60 -11.13 7.77
N LEU A 239 2.14 -10.17 6.97
CA LEU A 239 0.73 -9.99 6.68
C LEU A 239 0.14 -11.21 5.95
N SER A 240 0.86 -11.76 4.99
CA SER A 240 0.44 -12.98 4.27
C SER A 240 0.36 -14.19 5.20
N ALA A 241 1.27 -14.31 6.17
CA ALA A 241 1.20 -15.34 7.19
C ALA A 241 -0.04 -15.18 8.08
N SER A 242 -0.39 -13.94 8.46
CA SER A 242 -1.61 -13.64 9.23
C SER A 242 -2.88 -13.97 8.44
N VAL A 243 -2.95 -13.63 7.14
CA VAL A 243 -4.07 -14.04 6.28
C VAL A 243 -4.25 -15.56 6.31
N ARG A 244 -3.16 -16.32 6.14
CA ARG A 244 -3.17 -17.79 6.09
C ARG A 244 -3.44 -18.45 7.44
N ALA A 245 -3.37 -17.72 8.57
CA ALA A 245 -3.73 -18.23 9.89
C ALA A 245 -5.23 -18.57 9.99
N GLY A 246 -6.06 -17.98 9.13
CA GLY A 246 -7.50 -18.25 9.11
C GLY A 246 -8.26 -17.64 10.27
N SER A 247 -9.54 -17.99 10.37
CA SER A 247 -10.46 -17.38 11.34
C SER A 247 -10.45 -18.03 12.73
N GLU A 248 -9.93 -19.23 12.88
CA GLU A 248 -10.07 -20.03 14.13
C GLU A 248 -9.57 -19.28 15.37
N SER A 249 -8.41 -18.62 15.27
CA SER A 249 -7.81 -17.91 16.41
C SER A 249 -8.62 -16.69 16.88
N LEU A 250 -9.49 -16.15 16.05
CA LEU A 250 -10.35 -15.01 16.38
C LEU A 250 -11.59 -15.40 17.20
N TYR A 251 -11.92 -16.68 17.23
CA TYR A 251 -13.10 -17.23 17.90
C TYR A 251 -12.75 -18.17 19.07
N LEU A 252 -11.53 -18.06 19.61
CA LEU A 252 -11.10 -18.85 20.77
C LEU A 252 -11.70 -18.35 22.09
N LEU A 253 -12.11 -17.08 22.16
CA LEU A 253 -12.69 -16.47 23.34
C LEU A 253 -14.15 -16.14 23.09
N ASP A 254 -15.01 -16.42 24.07
CA ASP A 254 -16.39 -15.96 24.10
C ASP A 254 -16.46 -14.47 24.46
N ALA A 255 -17.58 -13.79 24.15
CA ALA A 255 -17.73 -12.34 24.35
C ALA A 255 -17.49 -11.91 25.80
N GLU A 256 -17.85 -12.76 26.77
CA GLU A 256 -17.68 -12.50 28.20
C GLU A 256 -16.23 -12.60 28.69
N GLN A 257 -15.31 -13.06 27.84
CA GLN A 257 -13.89 -13.20 28.16
C GLN A 257 -13.04 -11.99 27.70
N PHE A 258 -13.64 -11.01 27.00
CA PHE A 258 -13.05 -9.72 26.68
C PHE A 258 -13.38 -8.68 27.75
#